data_8ab1dcab7f05aefb6e1a7716fab5dea9
#
_entry.id   8ab1dcab7f05aefb6e1a7716fab5dea9
#
_cell.length_a   1.000
_cell.length_b   1.000
_cell.length_c   1.000
_cell.angle_alpha   90.00
_cell.angle_beta   90.00
_cell.angle_gamma   90.00
#
_symmetry.space_group_name_H-M   'P 1'
#
loop_
_entity.id
_entity.type
_entity.pdbx_description
1 polymer ?
#
loop_
_entity_poly.entity_id
_entity_poly.type
_entity_poly.pdbx_seq_one_letter_code
_entity_poly.pdbx_strand_id
1 'polypeptide(L)'
;MVSVEVATGEHVDRVTDLWVDLARDQRAYGSHLYARANRVPVRERIARHVVNDTLLVARDSDAVGSSDDSAVGSCDGSDVVGFVTFDVETGPYAQDVTRGLVRNVFVAEGHRDEGVGSALLAAAEVELADRGADVVQLEVLADNEAAKRFYRRAGYEPRRIQMEKSVESDNHSKE
;
A
#
# COMPACT_ATOMS: atom_id res chain seq x y z
N MET A 1 -20.14 6.51 2.04
CA MET A 1 -20.02 5.02 2.17
C MET A 1 -18.84 4.57 1.34
N VAL A 2 -17.89 3.85 1.96
CA VAL A 2 -16.67 3.41 1.26
C VAL A 2 -16.91 2.07 0.55
N SER A 3 -16.54 1.99 -0.74
CA SER A 3 -16.51 0.77 -1.54
C SER A 3 -15.08 0.43 -1.92
N VAL A 4 -14.78 -0.88 -2.07
CA VAL A 4 -13.48 -1.38 -2.54
C VAL A 4 -13.69 -1.99 -3.93
N GLU A 5 -12.84 -1.61 -4.88
CA GLU A 5 -12.92 -2.08 -6.27
C GLU A 5 -11.53 -2.24 -6.90
N VAL A 6 -11.45 -2.98 -8.01
CA VAL A 6 -10.23 -3.10 -8.81
C VAL A 6 -9.90 -1.75 -9.45
N ALA A 7 -8.66 -1.33 -9.34
CA ALA A 7 -8.24 -0.05 -9.89
C ALA A 7 -8.18 -0.08 -11.43
N THR A 8 -8.51 1.06 -12.03
CA THR A 8 -8.39 1.30 -13.48
C THR A 8 -7.30 2.32 -13.79
N GLY A 9 -7.04 2.57 -15.07
CA GLY A 9 -6.03 3.55 -15.51
C GLY A 9 -6.27 4.98 -14.99
N GLU A 10 -7.51 5.36 -14.74
CA GLU A 10 -7.90 6.67 -14.21
C GLU A 10 -7.43 6.89 -12.74
N HIS A 11 -7.26 5.81 -11.98
CA HIS A 11 -6.82 5.87 -10.59
C HIS A 11 -5.28 6.03 -10.43
N VAL A 12 -4.50 5.82 -11.50
CA VAL A 12 -3.02 5.75 -11.44
C VAL A 12 -2.40 7.00 -10.81
N ASP A 13 -2.82 8.18 -11.21
CA ASP A 13 -2.23 9.44 -10.71
C ASP A 13 -2.61 9.68 -9.25
N ARG A 14 -3.86 9.45 -8.89
CA ARG A 14 -4.33 9.59 -7.51
C ARG A 14 -3.66 8.59 -6.56
N VAL A 15 -3.56 7.32 -6.94
CA VAL A 15 -2.86 6.30 -6.14
C VAL A 15 -1.37 6.62 -6.01
N THR A 16 -0.76 7.21 -7.07
CA THR A 16 0.62 7.68 -7.00
C THR A 16 0.80 8.78 -5.94
N ASP A 17 -0.14 9.71 -5.84
CA ASP A 17 -0.10 10.77 -4.83
C ASP A 17 -0.30 10.20 -3.41
N LEU A 18 -1.24 9.27 -3.23
CA LEU A 18 -1.41 8.54 -1.96
C LEU A 18 -0.16 7.73 -1.57
N TRP A 19 0.54 7.15 -2.55
CA TRP A 19 1.81 6.47 -2.27
C TRP A 19 2.90 7.45 -1.82
N VAL A 20 2.96 8.65 -2.39
CA VAL A 20 3.90 9.70 -1.94
C VAL A 20 3.60 10.09 -0.49
N ASP A 21 2.34 10.16 -0.10
CA ASP A 21 1.93 10.42 1.29
C ASP A 21 2.32 9.26 2.21
N LEU A 22 2.06 8.00 1.81
CA LEU A 22 2.52 6.81 2.51
C LEU A 22 4.05 6.85 2.75
N ALA A 23 4.83 7.10 1.70
CA ALA A 23 6.28 7.14 1.80
C ALA A 23 6.76 8.28 2.73
N ARG A 24 6.05 9.40 2.78
CA ARG A 24 6.31 10.51 3.70
C ARG A 24 6.04 10.10 5.14
N ASP A 25 4.89 9.47 5.41
CA ASP A 25 4.51 8.99 6.73
C ASP A 25 5.51 7.94 7.26
N GLN A 26 5.96 7.03 6.41
CA GLN A 26 6.91 5.97 6.78
C GLN A 26 8.29 6.48 7.21
N ARG A 27 8.67 7.69 6.82
CA ARG A 27 9.95 8.28 7.27
C ARG A 27 10.00 8.50 8.78
N ALA A 28 8.88 8.75 9.42
CA ALA A 28 8.78 8.86 10.89
C ALA A 28 9.14 7.54 11.61
N TYR A 29 9.13 6.43 10.88
CA TYR A 29 9.42 5.07 11.38
C TYR A 29 10.74 4.51 10.83
N GLY A 30 11.64 5.36 10.36
CA GLY A 30 12.99 4.95 9.90
C GLY A 30 13.06 4.49 8.44
N SER A 31 12.03 4.71 7.62
CA SER A 31 12.13 4.41 6.19
C SER A 31 13.16 5.29 5.48
N HIS A 32 14.02 4.68 4.65
CA HIS A 32 14.99 5.36 3.81
C HIS A 32 14.44 5.83 2.46
N LEU A 33 13.18 5.51 2.15
CA LEU A 33 12.55 5.89 0.88
C LEU A 33 12.34 7.40 0.77
N TYR A 34 12.75 7.96 -0.36
CA TYR A 34 12.37 9.33 -0.73
C TYR A 34 10.95 9.33 -1.32
N ALA A 35 10.09 10.22 -0.82
CA ALA A 35 8.70 10.29 -1.28
C ALA A 35 8.61 10.88 -2.71
N ARG A 36 8.89 12.17 -2.87
CA ARG A 36 8.72 12.88 -4.15
C ARG A 36 9.67 12.42 -5.25
N ALA A 37 10.92 12.10 -4.92
CA ALA A 37 11.91 11.66 -5.90
C ALA A 37 11.51 10.33 -6.57
N ASN A 38 10.70 9.51 -5.89
CA ASN A 38 10.21 8.24 -6.41
C ASN A 38 8.86 8.34 -7.15
N ARG A 39 8.28 9.53 -7.31
CA ARG A 39 6.94 9.68 -7.92
C ARG A 39 6.85 9.07 -9.32
N VAL A 40 7.84 9.31 -10.18
CA VAL A 40 7.83 8.80 -11.57
C VAL A 40 7.96 7.27 -11.61
N PRO A 41 8.99 6.64 -11.02
CA PRO A 41 9.09 5.18 -11.04
C PRO A 41 7.92 4.48 -10.33
N VAL A 42 7.36 5.10 -9.31
CA VAL A 42 6.17 4.57 -8.61
C VAL A 42 4.94 4.62 -9.49
N ARG A 43 4.72 5.72 -10.22
CA ARG A 43 3.61 5.82 -11.18
C ARG A 43 3.64 4.71 -12.22
N GLU A 44 4.82 4.40 -12.77
CA GLU A 44 4.99 3.29 -13.70
C GLU A 44 4.69 1.93 -13.04
N ARG A 45 5.09 1.75 -11.79
CA ARG A 45 4.80 0.53 -11.03
C ARG A 45 3.31 0.38 -10.74
N ILE A 46 2.64 1.45 -10.35
CA ILE A 46 1.19 1.48 -10.12
C ILE A 46 0.44 1.14 -11.42
N ALA A 47 0.84 1.72 -12.56
CA ALA A 47 0.26 1.38 -13.85
C ALA A 47 0.40 -0.11 -14.19
N ARG A 48 1.53 -0.75 -13.83
CA ARG A 48 1.71 -2.21 -13.99
C ARG A 48 0.79 -3.00 -13.05
N HIS A 49 0.57 -2.55 -11.82
CA HIS A 49 -0.39 -3.18 -10.92
C HIS A 49 -1.82 -3.12 -11.46
N VAL A 50 -2.21 -1.99 -12.10
CA VAL A 50 -3.50 -1.87 -12.79
C VAL A 50 -3.63 -2.90 -13.92
N VAL A 51 -2.61 -3.04 -14.78
CA VAL A 51 -2.63 -4.01 -15.90
C VAL A 51 -2.73 -5.47 -15.40
N ASN A 52 -2.20 -5.76 -14.23
CA ASN A 52 -2.17 -7.11 -13.65
C ASN A 52 -3.34 -7.39 -12.69
N ASP A 53 -4.26 -6.44 -12.51
CA ASP A 53 -5.36 -6.49 -11.54
C ASP A 53 -4.87 -6.78 -10.10
N THR A 54 -3.71 -6.20 -9.72
CA THR A 54 -3.07 -6.36 -8.40
C THR A 54 -3.07 -5.07 -7.58
N LEU A 55 -4.02 -4.20 -7.86
CA LEU A 55 -4.29 -2.95 -7.16
C LEU A 55 -5.79 -2.80 -6.91
N LEU A 56 -6.17 -2.67 -5.65
CA LEU A 56 -7.52 -2.28 -5.27
C LEU A 56 -7.51 -0.87 -4.68
N VAL A 57 -8.58 -0.14 -4.89
CA VAL A 57 -8.82 1.19 -4.35
C VAL A 57 -10.07 1.22 -3.48
N ALA A 58 -10.03 2.04 -2.46
CA ALA A 58 -11.19 2.39 -1.64
C ALA A 58 -11.69 3.77 -2.06
N ARG A 59 -12.97 3.85 -2.44
CA ARG A 59 -13.64 5.09 -2.86
C ARG A 59 -14.69 5.51 -1.83
N ASP A 60 -14.74 6.79 -1.52
CA ASP A 60 -15.80 7.36 -0.71
C ASP A 60 -16.84 8.03 -1.60
N SER A 61 -18.02 7.42 -1.70
CA SER A 61 -19.13 7.94 -2.50
C SER A 61 -19.69 9.26 -1.99
N ASP A 62 -19.43 9.62 -0.74
CA ASP A 62 -19.96 10.84 -0.12
C ASP A 62 -19.09 12.08 -0.44
N ALA A 63 -17.88 11.87 -1.00
CA ALA A 63 -16.99 12.95 -1.43
C ALA A 63 -17.47 13.71 -2.70
N VAL A 64 -18.46 13.17 -3.40
CA VAL A 64 -19.02 13.75 -4.65
C VAL A 64 -20.14 14.77 -4.39
N GLY A 65 -20.47 15.07 -3.15
CA GLY A 65 -21.65 15.84 -2.75
C GLY A 65 -21.43 17.26 -2.27
N SER A 66 -20.70 18.12 -3.00
CA SER A 66 -20.88 19.60 -2.87
C SER A 66 -20.14 20.38 -3.96
N SER A 67 -20.70 20.46 -5.13
CA SER A 67 -20.58 21.67 -6.01
C SER A 67 -21.53 21.56 -7.18
N ASP A 68 -22.44 22.52 -7.23
CA ASP A 68 -23.11 23.12 -8.38
C ASP A 68 -23.16 22.33 -9.70
N ASP A 69 -24.38 22.11 -10.10
CA ASP A 69 -24.88 21.63 -11.39
C ASP A 69 -24.23 22.40 -12.56
N SER A 70 -23.16 21.88 -13.14
CA SER A 70 -22.69 22.16 -14.51
C SER A 70 -21.20 21.79 -14.70
N ALA A 71 -20.84 20.50 -14.71
CA ALA A 71 -19.65 20.03 -15.43
C ALA A 71 -19.76 18.53 -15.75
N VAL A 72 -19.69 18.23 -17.01
CA VAL A 72 -19.53 16.89 -17.58
C VAL A 72 -18.41 16.16 -16.85
N GLY A 73 -18.70 14.95 -16.34
CA GLY A 73 -17.87 14.10 -15.49
C GLY A 73 -16.36 14.20 -15.68
N SER A 74 -15.69 14.91 -14.79
CA SER A 74 -14.26 14.72 -14.53
C SER A 74 -14.13 13.55 -13.58
N CYS A 75 -13.85 12.35 -14.09
CA CYS A 75 -13.41 11.19 -13.32
C CYS A 75 -11.92 11.39 -12.98
N ASP A 76 -11.61 12.34 -12.06
CA ASP A 76 -10.21 12.60 -11.66
C ASP A 76 -9.72 11.72 -10.49
N GLY A 77 -10.54 10.73 -10.09
CA GLY A 77 -10.20 9.82 -8.99
C GLY A 77 -10.09 10.49 -7.61
N SER A 78 -10.60 11.72 -7.47
CA SER A 78 -10.52 12.50 -6.22
C SER A 78 -11.23 11.84 -5.03
N ASP A 79 -12.15 10.93 -5.29
CA ASP A 79 -12.89 10.12 -4.33
C ASP A 79 -12.12 8.88 -3.81
N VAL A 80 -10.95 8.59 -4.38
CA VAL A 80 -10.09 7.51 -3.89
C VAL A 80 -9.41 7.96 -2.59
N VAL A 81 -9.74 7.26 -1.51
CA VAL A 81 -9.28 7.56 -0.13
C VAL A 81 -8.29 6.55 0.42
N GLY A 82 -8.06 5.45 -0.30
CA GLY A 82 -7.09 4.43 0.10
C GLY A 82 -6.79 3.44 -1.01
N PHE A 83 -5.74 2.66 -0.85
CA PHE A 83 -5.36 1.63 -1.80
C PHE A 83 -4.61 0.48 -1.15
N VAL A 84 -4.58 -0.66 -1.84
CA VAL A 84 -3.73 -1.82 -1.52
C VAL A 84 -3.11 -2.36 -2.81
N THR A 85 -1.80 -2.65 -2.76
CA THR A 85 -1.11 -3.37 -3.84
C THR A 85 -0.62 -4.72 -3.35
N PHE A 86 -0.71 -5.74 -4.19
CA PHE A 86 -0.35 -7.10 -3.85
C PHE A 86 0.20 -7.86 -5.05
N ASP A 87 0.90 -8.96 -4.80
CA ASP A 87 1.42 -9.87 -5.82
C ASP A 87 1.42 -11.31 -5.28
N VAL A 88 1.41 -12.31 -6.15
CA VAL A 88 1.79 -13.68 -5.79
C VAL A 88 3.30 -13.81 -5.97
N GLU A 89 4.01 -14.33 -4.96
CA GLU A 89 5.46 -14.51 -5.02
C GLU A 89 5.82 -15.55 -6.10
N THR A 90 6.66 -15.12 -7.04
CA THR A 90 7.26 -15.97 -8.04
C THR A 90 8.77 -15.98 -7.84
N GLY A 91 9.30 -17.03 -7.21
CA GLY A 91 10.73 -17.18 -6.96
C GLY A 91 11.35 -18.31 -7.75
N PRO A 92 12.70 -18.35 -7.90
CA PRO A 92 13.40 -19.42 -8.61
C PRO A 92 13.46 -20.74 -7.81
N TYR A 93 13.07 -20.72 -6.54
CA TYR A 93 13.14 -21.88 -5.67
C TYR A 93 11.76 -22.48 -5.43
N ALA A 94 11.68 -23.80 -5.46
CA ALA A 94 10.49 -24.53 -5.03
C ALA A 94 10.26 -24.30 -3.54
N GLN A 95 9.02 -24.08 -3.17
CA GLN A 95 8.58 -23.83 -1.80
C GLN A 95 7.42 -24.76 -1.49
N ASP A 96 7.20 -25.04 -0.21
CA ASP A 96 6.09 -25.86 0.29
C ASP A 96 4.76 -25.11 0.37
N VAL A 97 4.80 -23.78 0.18
CA VAL A 97 3.63 -22.90 0.18
C VAL A 97 3.76 -21.82 -0.90
N THR A 98 2.65 -21.45 -1.50
CA THR A 98 2.55 -20.26 -2.38
C THR A 98 2.25 -19.04 -1.52
N ARG A 99 3.07 -17.99 -1.65
CA ARG A 99 2.90 -16.75 -0.87
C ARG A 99 2.22 -15.67 -1.67
N GLY A 100 1.16 -15.11 -1.12
CA GLY A 100 0.65 -13.82 -1.49
C GLY A 100 1.40 -12.72 -0.73
N LEU A 101 1.77 -11.65 -1.41
CA LEU A 101 2.53 -10.54 -0.83
C LEU A 101 1.69 -9.27 -0.90
N VAL A 102 1.29 -8.73 0.25
CA VAL A 102 0.74 -7.38 0.32
C VAL A 102 1.89 -6.40 0.43
N ARG A 103 2.02 -5.50 -0.58
CA ARG A 103 3.15 -4.58 -0.71
C ARG A 103 2.91 -3.24 -0.03
N ASN A 104 1.73 -2.68 -0.23
CA ASN A 104 1.34 -1.41 0.33
C ASN A 104 -0.12 -1.48 0.76
N VAL A 105 -0.43 -0.92 1.92
CA VAL A 105 -1.79 -0.59 2.37
C VAL A 105 -1.73 0.83 2.88
N PHE A 106 -2.57 1.70 2.36
CA PHE A 106 -2.65 3.09 2.78
C PHE A 106 -4.08 3.60 2.78
N VAL A 107 -4.39 4.40 3.78
CA VAL A 107 -5.65 5.14 3.90
C VAL A 107 -5.30 6.59 4.21
N ALA A 108 -5.91 7.53 3.47
CA ALA A 108 -5.76 8.95 3.71
C ALA A 108 -6.18 9.32 5.14
N GLU A 109 -5.51 10.29 5.75
CA GLU A 109 -5.65 10.63 7.17
C GLU A 109 -7.10 10.86 7.61
N GLY A 110 -7.89 11.55 6.81
CA GLY A 110 -9.30 11.86 7.10
C GLY A 110 -10.25 10.66 7.07
N HIS A 111 -9.81 9.48 6.61
CA HIS A 111 -10.61 8.26 6.49
C HIS A 111 -10.04 7.07 7.29
N ARG A 112 -9.08 7.36 8.18
CA ARG A 112 -8.52 6.36 9.09
C ARG A 112 -9.52 6.04 10.22
N ASP A 113 -9.37 4.86 10.81
CA ASP A 113 -10.21 4.36 11.90
C ASP A 113 -11.69 4.12 11.55
N GLU A 114 -12.07 4.22 10.27
CA GLU A 114 -13.40 3.95 9.73
C GLU A 114 -13.52 2.53 9.11
N GLY A 115 -12.52 1.67 9.31
CA GLY A 115 -12.50 0.30 8.77
C GLY A 115 -12.04 0.17 7.33
N VAL A 116 -11.70 1.27 6.65
CA VAL A 116 -11.27 1.27 5.22
C VAL A 116 -10.04 0.38 5.00
N GLY A 117 -9.03 0.50 5.86
CA GLY A 117 -7.83 -0.34 5.79
C GLY A 117 -8.12 -1.82 5.95
N SER A 118 -9.06 -2.18 6.83
CA SER A 118 -9.49 -3.57 7.02
C SER A 118 -10.23 -4.11 5.81
N ALA A 119 -11.09 -3.30 5.17
CA ALA A 119 -11.80 -3.68 3.96
C ALA A 119 -10.84 -3.90 2.79
N LEU A 120 -9.84 -3.01 2.59
CA LEU A 120 -8.80 -3.15 1.57
C LEU A 120 -7.97 -4.41 1.78
N LEU A 121 -7.53 -4.66 3.02
CA LEU A 121 -6.71 -5.83 3.35
C LEU A 121 -7.49 -7.13 3.11
N ALA A 122 -8.73 -7.22 3.60
CA ALA A 122 -9.59 -8.39 3.40
C ALA A 122 -9.88 -8.67 1.92
N ALA A 123 -10.13 -7.63 1.12
CA ALA A 123 -10.31 -7.77 -0.31
C ALA A 123 -9.04 -8.28 -1.02
N ALA A 124 -7.86 -7.78 -0.65
CA ALA A 124 -6.60 -8.27 -1.18
C ALA A 124 -6.31 -9.73 -0.79
N GLU A 125 -6.67 -10.14 0.43
CA GLU A 125 -6.55 -11.53 0.89
C GLU A 125 -7.42 -12.48 0.07
N VAL A 126 -8.66 -12.08 -0.26
CA VAL A 126 -9.55 -12.85 -1.14
C VAL A 126 -8.94 -12.99 -2.54
N GLU A 127 -8.48 -11.90 -3.14
CA GLU A 127 -7.85 -11.91 -4.45
C GLU A 127 -6.59 -12.79 -4.49
N LEU A 128 -5.78 -12.76 -3.43
CA LEU A 128 -4.58 -13.59 -3.32
C LEU A 128 -4.94 -15.07 -3.17
N ALA A 129 -5.96 -15.41 -2.37
CA ALA A 129 -6.45 -16.79 -2.22
C ALA A 129 -7.00 -17.33 -3.55
N ASP A 130 -7.77 -16.55 -4.29
CA ASP A 130 -8.30 -16.91 -5.61
C ASP A 130 -7.20 -17.13 -6.65
N ARG A 131 -6.03 -16.49 -6.46
CA ARG A 131 -4.81 -16.70 -7.27
C ARG A 131 -3.93 -17.84 -6.76
N GLY A 132 -4.39 -18.61 -5.77
CA GLY A 132 -3.73 -19.80 -5.27
C GLY A 132 -2.68 -19.55 -4.18
N ALA A 133 -2.71 -18.41 -3.49
CA ALA A 133 -1.85 -18.18 -2.34
C ALA A 133 -2.33 -19.02 -1.15
N ASP A 134 -1.42 -19.80 -0.55
CA ASP A 134 -1.68 -20.57 0.67
C ASP A 134 -1.50 -19.72 1.94
N VAL A 135 -0.66 -18.69 1.87
CA VAL A 135 -0.38 -17.75 2.97
C VAL A 135 -0.21 -16.33 2.44
N VAL A 136 -0.61 -15.35 3.24
CA VAL A 136 -0.38 -13.93 2.92
C VAL A 136 0.72 -13.37 3.82
N GLN A 137 1.66 -12.65 3.23
CA GLN A 137 2.79 -12.02 3.89
C GLN A 137 2.80 -10.52 3.59
N LEU A 138 3.24 -9.74 4.57
CA LEU A 138 3.49 -8.31 4.41
C LEU A 138 4.71 -7.90 5.24
N GLU A 139 5.22 -6.69 4.97
CA GLU A 139 6.31 -6.09 5.71
C GLU A 139 5.82 -4.84 6.45
N VAL A 140 6.30 -4.65 7.68
CA VAL A 140 6.00 -3.49 8.50
C VAL A 140 7.27 -2.98 9.16
N LEU A 141 7.45 -1.67 9.18
CA LEU A 141 8.59 -1.04 9.87
C LEU A 141 8.52 -1.32 11.38
N ALA A 142 9.66 -1.67 11.97
CA ALA A 142 9.75 -2.12 13.36
C ALA A 142 9.17 -1.11 14.37
N ASP A 143 9.32 0.19 14.10
CA ASP A 143 8.86 1.28 14.96
C ASP A 143 7.41 1.70 14.69
N ASN A 144 6.74 1.13 13.66
CA ASN A 144 5.34 1.42 13.35
C ASN A 144 4.39 0.56 14.20
N GLU A 145 4.27 0.91 15.48
CA GLU A 145 3.41 0.18 16.41
C GLU A 145 1.92 0.22 16.03
N ALA A 146 1.47 1.30 15.38
CA ALA A 146 0.08 1.41 14.94
C ALA A 146 -0.23 0.37 13.84
N ALA A 147 0.63 0.26 12.82
CA ALA A 147 0.49 -0.75 11.77
C ALA A 147 0.62 -2.17 12.33
N LYS A 148 1.58 -2.41 13.24
CA LYS A 148 1.74 -3.73 13.88
C LYS A 148 0.49 -4.15 14.67
N ARG A 149 -0.15 -3.23 15.40
CA ARG A 149 -1.43 -3.51 16.09
C ARG A 149 -2.56 -3.78 15.09
N PHE A 150 -2.61 -3.03 14.00
CA PHE A 150 -3.60 -3.24 12.94
C PHE A 150 -3.48 -4.65 12.34
N TYR A 151 -2.28 -5.06 11.91
CA TYR A 151 -2.06 -6.38 11.31
C TYR A 151 -2.27 -7.53 12.30
N ARG A 152 -1.89 -7.37 13.57
CA ARG A 152 -2.18 -8.38 14.60
C ARG A 152 -3.69 -8.60 14.79
N ARG A 153 -4.49 -7.53 14.76
CA ARG A 153 -5.97 -7.67 14.82
C ARG A 153 -6.54 -8.39 13.60
N ALA A 154 -5.87 -8.27 12.45
CA ALA A 154 -6.21 -9.01 11.23
C ALA A 154 -5.65 -10.46 11.21
N GLY A 155 -4.99 -10.92 12.28
CA GLY A 155 -4.50 -12.28 12.40
C GLY A 155 -3.06 -12.51 11.94
N TYR A 156 -2.32 -11.45 11.61
CA TYR A 156 -0.91 -11.58 11.22
C TYR A 156 0.01 -11.73 12.43
N GLU A 157 0.99 -12.62 12.29
CA GLU A 157 2.02 -12.86 13.28
C GLU A 157 3.42 -12.57 12.72
N PRO A 158 4.36 -12.05 13.53
CA PRO A 158 5.75 -11.82 13.10
C PRO A 158 6.42 -13.15 12.70
N ARG A 159 7.00 -13.19 11.49
CA ARG A 159 7.70 -14.38 10.99
C ARG A 159 9.19 -14.17 10.74
N ARG A 160 9.58 -12.98 10.27
CA ARG A 160 10.98 -12.62 9.99
C ARG A 160 11.30 -11.29 10.62
N ILE A 161 12.56 -11.13 11.00
CA ILE A 161 13.11 -9.86 11.48
C ILE A 161 14.16 -9.41 10.47
N GLN A 162 14.05 -8.20 9.96
CA GLN A 162 15.09 -7.53 9.21
C GLN A 162 15.94 -6.73 10.18
N MET A 163 17.26 -6.86 10.09
CA MET A 163 18.22 -6.12 10.92
C MET A 163 19.11 -5.25 10.04
N GLU A 164 19.41 -4.06 10.50
CA GLU A 164 20.22 -3.08 9.79
C GLU A 164 21.34 -2.57 10.67
N LYS A 165 22.49 -2.31 10.07
CA LYS A 165 23.66 -1.70 10.70
C LYS A 165 24.29 -0.69 9.75
N SER A 166 24.55 0.53 10.22
CA SER A 166 25.36 1.49 9.47
C SER A 166 26.79 0.95 9.26
N VAL A 167 27.29 1.11 8.04
CA VAL A 167 28.68 0.75 7.66
C VAL A 167 29.56 1.98 7.50
N GLU A 168 29.11 3.15 7.95
CA GLU A 168 29.98 4.33 8.03
C GLU A 168 31.16 4.01 8.93
N SER A 169 32.36 3.95 8.35
CA SER A 169 33.59 3.82 9.11
C SER A 169 33.89 5.17 9.76
N ASP A 170 34.02 5.18 11.08
CA ASP A 170 34.72 6.23 11.84
C ASP A 170 36.18 6.30 11.38
N ASN A 171 36.41 6.86 10.18
CA ASN A 171 37.72 7.20 9.74
C ASN A 171 38.08 8.62 10.24
N HIS A 172 37.98 8.85 11.55
CA HIS A 172 38.67 9.96 12.20
C HIS A 172 40.09 9.51 12.46
N SER A 173 40.94 9.81 11.48
CA SER A 173 42.40 9.81 11.64
C SER A 173 42.74 10.60 12.88
N LYS A 174 43.39 9.93 13.80
CA LYS A 174 44.17 10.58 14.86
C LYS A 174 45.31 11.34 14.19
N GLU A 175 45.32 12.64 14.30
CA GLU A 175 46.52 13.46 14.37
C GLU A 175 46.69 14.03 15.78
#